data_1be6650baebebc5d88bd3af166d920bc
#
_entry.id   1be6650baebebc5d88bd3af166d920bc
#
_cell.length_a   1.000
_cell.length_b   1.000
_cell.length_c   1.000
_cell.angle_alpha   90.00
_cell.angle_beta   90.00
_cell.angle_gamma   90.00
#
_symmetry.space_group_name_H-M   'P 1'
#
loop_
_entity.id
_entity.type
_entity.pdbx_description
1 polymer ?
#
loop_
_entity_poly.entity_id
_entity_poly.type
_entity_poly.pdbx_seq_one_letter_code
_entity_poly.pdbx_strand_id
1 'polypeptide(L)'
;IGLIVLLVAFALINPNFWSPTNRTNLLRQIAPILIIGIAQSYVLITGNIDLSIGSVVGMSTMVAATLMSKGIMSPIPALLVTLLCCLLVGVLNGLLVAKFKLPPFIATLGTMTVARGIAQLVNGNYNTDSIMKFYPEAAQTFKNVFYYGKTLGLYNGIWIAIILWIVFTSVLLPL
;
A
#
# COMPACT_ATOMS: atom_id res chain seq x y z
N ILE A 1 -15.06 -19.26 11.06
CA ILE A 1 -16.20 -20.02 10.49
C ILE A 1 -16.79 -19.22 9.32
N GLY A 2 -17.19 -17.95 9.48
CA GLY A 2 -17.84 -17.14 8.43
C GLY A 2 -17.05 -17.07 7.12
N LEU A 3 -15.72 -16.86 7.17
CA LEU A 3 -14.86 -16.82 5.99
C LEU A 3 -14.90 -18.15 5.21
N ILE A 4 -14.86 -19.29 5.92
CA ILE A 4 -14.91 -20.61 5.28
C ILE A 4 -16.26 -20.82 4.59
N VAL A 5 -17.36 -20.44 5.24
CA VAL A 5 -18.70 -20.52 4.65
C VAL A 5 -18.79 -19.69 3.37
N LEU A 6 -18.27 -18.46 3.38
CA LEU A 6 -18.24 -17.60 2.20
C LEU A 6 -17.40 -18.19 1.08
N LEU A 7 -16.20 -18.71 1.38
CA LEU A 7 -15.33 -19.33 0.36
C LEU A 7 -16.01 -20.55 -0.28
N VAL A 8 -16.66 -21.40 0.52
CA VAL A 8 -17.39 -22.56 0.03
C VAL A 8 -18.59 -22.11 -0.82
N ALA A 9 -19.37 -21.14 -0.34
CA ALA A 9 -20.51 -20.63 -1.08
C ALA A 9 -20.10 -20.07 -2.46
N PHE A 10 -19.06 -19.23 -2.51
CA PHE A 10 -18.57 -18.70 -3.79
C PHE A 10 -17.99 -19.78 -4.70
N ALA A 11 -17.33 -20.79 -4.14
CA ALA A 11 -16.82 -21.92 -4.90
C ALA A 11 -17.93 -22.76 -5.54
N LEU A 12 -19.08 -22.88 -4.85
CA LEU A 12 -20.25 -23.60 -5.36
C LEU A 12 -21.04 -22.80 -6.41
N ILE A 13 -21.14 -21.48 -6.22
CA ILE A 13 -21.90 -20.59 -7.10
C ILE A 13 -21.15 -20.32 -8.42
N ASN A 14 -19.81 -20.17 -8.34
CA ASN A 14 -19.00 -19.82 -9.51
C ASN A 14 -17.95 -20.92 -9.82
N PRO A 15 -18.11 -21.69 -10.90
CA PRO A 15 -17.15 -22.73 -11.29
C PRO A 15 -15.72 -22.20 -11.54
N ASN A 16 -15.59 -20.91 -11.90
CA ASN A 16 -14.30 -20.26 -12.13
C ASN A 16 -13.65 -19.71 -10.87
N PHE A 17 -14.28 -19.83 -9.70
CA PHE A 17 -13.77 -19.28 -8.45
C PHE A 17 -12.34 -19.80 -8.14
N TRP A 18 -12.10 -21.09 -8.34
CA TRP A 18 -10.79 -21.71 -8.14
C TRP A 18 -9.93 -21.78 -9.40
N SER A 19 -10.31 -21.08 -10.48
CA SER A 19 -9.50 -21.05 -11.71
C SER A 19 -8.09 -20.51 -11.43
N PRO A 20 -7.04 -20.93 -12.18
CA PRO A 20 -5.69 -20.42 -12.02
C PRO A 20 -5.60 -18.90 -12.13
N THR A 21 -6.39 -18.32 -13.02
CA THR A 21 -6.44 -16.85 -13.22
C THR A 21 -7.00 -16.15 -11.98
N ASN A 22 -8.11 -16.64 -11.42
CA ASN A 22 -8.72 -16.01 -10.25
C ASN A 22 -7.83 -16.15 -9.01
N ARG A 23 -7.24 -17.33 -8.77
CA ARG A 23 -6.25 -17.53 -7.69
C ARG A 23 -5.07 -16.58 -7.81
N THR A 24 -4.56 -16.41 -9.03
CA THR A 24 -3.48 -15.46 -9.33
C THR A 24 -3.85 -14.02 -8.98
N ASN A 25 -5.05 -13.61 -9.37
CA ASN A 25 -5.54 -12.25 -9.08
C ASN A 25 -5.75 -12.03 -7.59
N LEU A 26 -6.30 -13.01 -6.88
CA LEU A 26 -6.45 -12.96 -5.42
C LEU A 26 -5.10 -12.81 -4.71
N LEU A 27 -4.10 -13.60 -5.09
CA LEU A 27 -2.75 -13.51 -4.49
C LEU A 27 -2.10 -12.15 -4.72
N ARG A 28 -2.29 -11.55 -5.91
CA ARG A 28 -1.79 -10.19 -6.19
C ARG A 28 -2.48 -9.12 -5.36
N GLN A 29 -3.81 -9.24 -5.17
CA GLN A 29 -4.59 -8.28 -4.40
C GLN A 29 -4.35 -8.40 -2.89
N ILE A 30 -4.07 -9.59 -2.39
CA ILE A 30 -3.78 -9.82 -0.97
C ILE A 30 -2.44 -9.21 -0.55
N ALA A 31 -1.40 -9.21 -1.41
CA ALA A 31 -0.07 -8.76 -1.05
C ALA A 31 -0.03 -7.33 -0.46
N PRO A 32 -0.58 -6.28 -1.11
CA PRO A 32 -0.59 -4.94 -0.52
C PRO A 32 -1.45 -4.87 0.75
N ILE A 33 -2.54 -5.63 0.84
CA ILE A 33 -3.39 -5.67 2.03
C ILE A 33 -2.64 -6.29 3.23
N LEU A 34 -1.83 -7.33 2.99
CA LEU A 34 -0.97 -7.92 4.01
C LEU A 34 0.04 -6.91 4.55
N ILE A 35 0.71 -6.16 3.67
CA ILE A 35 1.69 -5.14 4.07
C ILE A 35 1.03 -4.08 4.97
N ILE A 36 -0.13 -3.57 4.55
CA ILE A 36 -0.91 -2.60 5.32
C ILE A 36 -1.36 -3.20 6.66
N GLY A 37 -1.87 -4.44 6.64
CA GLY A 37 -2.34 -5.14 7.83
C GLY A 37 -1.24 -5.38 8.85
N ILE A 38 -0.03 -5.75 8.41
CA ILE A 38 1.15 -5.89 9.28
C ILE A 38 1.45 -4.54 9.95
N ALA A 39 1.58 -3.45 9.17
CA ALA A 39 1.85 -2.13 9.72
C ALA A 39 0.77 -1.68 10.72
N GLN A 40 -0.50 -1.88 10.40
CA GLN A 40 -1.62 -1.53 11.28
C GLN A 40 -1.63 -2.36 12.56
N SER A 41 -1.22 -3.63 12.51
CA SER A 41 -1.16 -4.48 13.70
C SER A 41 -0.21 -3.92 14.76
N TYR A 42 0.93 -3.35 14.34
CA TYR A 42 1.86 -2.70 15.29
C TYR A 42 1.27 -1.45 15.94
N VAL A 43 0.54 -0.64 15.17
CA VAL A 43 -0.17 0.52 15.74
C VAL A 43 -1.21 0.06 16.76
N LEU A 44 -1.94 -1.02 16.48
CA LEU A 44 -2.95 -1.57 17.40
C LEU A 44 -2.33 -2.18 18.68
N ILE A 45 -1.18 -2.84 18.57
CA ILE A 45 -0.46 -3.40 19.75
C ILE A 45 -0.07 -2.30 20.72
N THR A 46 0.28 -1.09 20.22
CA THR A 46 0.57 0.08 21.07
C THR A 46 -0.69 0.74 21.66
N GLY A 47 -1.88 0.18 21.43
CA GLY A 47 -3.15 0.73 21.91
C GLY A 47 -3.63 1.94 21.10
N ASN A 48 -3.05 2.21 19.95
CA ASN A 48 -3.38 3.34 19.09
C ASN A 48 -4.20 2.89 17.87
N ILE A 49 -4.84 3.87 17.19
CA ILE A 49 -5.58 3.63 15.95
C ILE A 49 -5.09 4.65 14.93
N ASP A 50 -4.69 4.18 13.73
CA ASP A 50 -4.35 5.04 12.60
C ASP A 50 -5.43 4.94 11.52
N LEU A 51 -6.20 6.01 11.35
CA LEU A 51 -7.23 6.13 10.32
C LEU A 51 -6.71 6.70 9.01
N SER A 52 -5.47 7.21 8.98
CA SER A 52 -4.91 7.89 7.80
C SER A 52 -4.45 6.92 6.71
N ILE A 53 -4.21 5.65 7.04
CA ILE A 53 -3.58 4.64 6.16
C ILE A 53 -4.23 4.60 4.77
N GLY A 54 -5.55 4.50 4.67
CA GLY A 54 -6.24 4.43 3.37
C GLY A 54 -6.01 5.67 2.51
N SER A 55 -6.00 6.86 3.11
CA SER A 55 -5.74 8.12 2.41
C SER A 55 -4.27 8.29 2.04
N VAL A 56 -3.35 7.79 2.85
CA VAL A 56 -1.91 7.77 2.56
C VAL A 56 -1.62 6.84 1.40
N VAL A 57 -2.26 5.68 1.32
CA VAL A 57 -2.17 4.78 0.15
C VAL A 57 -2.69 5.48 -1.10
N GLY A 58 -3.86 6.14 -1.03
CA GLY A 58 -4.39 6.93 -2.15
C GLY A 58 -3.44 8.05 -2.57
N MET A 59 -2.89 8.80 -1.62
CA MET A 59 -1.90 9.85 -1.87
C MET A 59 -0.64 9.27 -2.54
N SER A 60 -0.10 8.17 -2.02
CA SER A 60 1.09 7.53 -2.57
C SER A 60 0.89 7.10 -4.02
N THR A 61 -0.25 6.52 -4.33
CA THR A 61 -0.59 6.11 -5.70
C THR A 61 -0.67 7.31 -6.64
N MET A 62 -1.32 8.40 -6.22
CA MET A 62 -1.46 9.61 -7.03
C MET A 62 -0.12 10.33 -7.22
N VAL A 63 0.71 10.44 -6.19
CA VAL A 63 2.05 11.03 -6.28
C VAL A 63 2.92 10.23 -7.25
N ALA A 64 3.05 8.93 -7.06
CA ALA A 64 3.85 8.07 -7.92
C ALA A 64 3.36 8.12 -9.38
N ALA A 65 2.07 7.94 -9.60
CA ALA A 65 1.49 7.96 -10.94
C ALA A 65 1.66 9.31 -11.63
N THR A 66 1.50 10.43 -10.93
CA THR A 66 1.68 11.77 -11.50
C THR A 66 3.13 12.03 -11.90
N LEU A 67 4.09 11.69 -11.03
CA LEU A 67 5.51 11.85 -11.32
C LEU A 67 5.94 11.06 -12.57
N MET A 68 5.42 9.85 -12.73
CA MET A 68 5.73 9.00 -13.89
C MET A 68 4.96 9.42 -15.14
N SER A 69 3.65 9.68 -15.03
CA SER A 69 2.79 9.97 -16.19
C SER A 69 3.02 11.34 -16.80
N LYS A 70 3.60 12.28 -16.05
CA LYS A 70 4.04 13.60 -16.58
C LYS A 70 5.50 13.61 -17.05
N GLY A 71 6.21 12.49 -16.96
CA GLY A 71 7.61 12.41 -17.37
C GLY A 71 8.59 13.12 -16.43
N ILE A 72 8.16 13.46 -15.21
CA ILE A 72 8.98 14.18 -14.23
C ILE A 72 10.09 13.27 -13.69
N MET A 73 9.75 12.02 -13.40
CA MET A 73 10.68 11.02 -12.84
C MET A 73 10.41 9.64 -13.42
N SER A 74 11.49 8.85 -13.60
CA SER A 74 11.38 7.42 -13.90
C SER A 74 10.84 6.63 -12.68
N PRO A 75 10.39 5.38 -12.84
CA PRO A 75 9.69 4.65 -11.79
C PRO A 75 10.43 4.53 -10.45
N ILE A 76 11.73 4.29 -10.46
CA ILE A 76 12.49 4.11 -9.21
C ILE A 76 12.61 5.40 -8.40
N PRO A 77 13.07 6.55 -8.94
CA PRO A 77 13.04 7.83 -8.24
C PRO A 77 11.63 8.23 -7.79
N ALA A 78 10.60 8.02 -8.63
CA ALA A 78 9.22 8.32 -8.27
C ALA A 78 8.76 7.51 -7.04
N LEU A 79 9.14 6.22 -6.97
CA LEU A 79 8.87 5.38 -5.81
C LEU A 79 9.56 5.91 -4.56
N LEU A 80 10.84 6.28 -4.64
CA LEU A 80 11.60 6.81 -3.49
C LEU A 80 10.99 8.09 -2.95
N VAL A 81 10.62 9.04 -3.82
CA VAL A 81 9.93 10.28 -3.43
C VAL A 81 8.59 9.97 -2.77
N THR A 82 7.84 9.03 -3.33
CA THR A 82 6.55 8.62 -2.79
C THR A 82 6.68 7.99 -1.39
N LEU A 83 7.67 7.10 -1.20
CA LEU A 83 7.96 6.52 0.11
C LEU A 83 8.38 7.58 1.12
N LEU A 84 9.16 8.57 0.71
CA LEU A 84 9.51 9.71 1.57
C LEU A 84 8.27 10.50 1.99
N CYS A 85 7.34 10.78 1.08
CA CYS A 85 6.07 11.44 1.41
C CYS A 85 5.27 10.63 2.43
N CYS A 86 5.16 9.31 2.27
CA CYS A 86 4.48 8.45 3.22
C CYS A 86 5.16 8.44 4.59
N LEU A 87 6.49 8.38 4.61
CA LEU A 87 7.29 8.45 5.84
C LEU A 87 7.05 9.76 6.58
N LEU A 88 7.01 10.89 5.88
CA LEU A 88 6.75 12.21 6.49
C LEU A 88 5.36 12.25 7.15
N VAL A 89 4.33 11.67 6.54
CA VAL A 89 3.01 11.57 7.16
C VAL A 89 3.06 10.69 8.41
N GLY A 90 3.76 9.56 8.36
CA GLY A 90 3.94 8.68 9.53
C GLY A 90 4.68 9.36 10.68
N VAL A 91 5.79 10.08 10.37
CA VAL A 91 6.54 10.87 11.36
C VAL A 91 5.66 11.98 11.96
N LEU A 92 4.86 12.66 11.14
CA LEU A 92 3.92 13.68 11.61
C LEU A 92 2.90 13.08 12.59
N ASN A 93 2.27 11.97 12.24
CA ASN A 93 1.34 11.26 13.13
C ASN A 93 2.02 10.86 14.44
N GLY A 94 3.22 10.27 14.37
CA GLY A 94 4.01 9.91 15.53
C GLY A 94 4.33 11.09 16.43
N LEU A 95 4.73 12.24 15.87
CA LEU A 95 4.99 13.46 16.62
C LEU A 95 3.73 14.03 17.29
N LEU A 96 2.62 14.07 16.56
CA LEU A 96 1.34 14.57 17.08
C LEU A 96 0.87 13.74 18.28
N VAL A 97 1.00 12.43 18.21
CA VAL A 97 0.57 11.53 19.28
C VAL A 97 1.60 11.48 20.42
N ALA A 98 2.87 11.22 20.13
CA ALA A 98 3.86 10.96 21.16
C ALA A 98 4.33 12.24 21.88
N LYS A 99 4.61 13.31 21.11
CA LYS A 99 5.15 14.56 21.65
C LYS A 99 4.06 15.54 22.06
N PHE A 100 3.07 15.77 21.21
CA PHE A 100 1.98 16.72 21.47
C PHE A 100 0.82 16.11 22.26
N LYS A 101 0.87 14.79 22.53
CA LYS A 101 -0.14 14.06 23.33
C LYS A 101 -1.57 14.18 22.77
N LEU A 102 -1.71 14.37 21.46
CA LEU A 102 -3.01 14.38 20.84
C LEU A 102 -3.58 12.94 20.81
N PRO A 103 -4.88 12.77 21.01
CA PRO A 103 -5.51 11.48 20.81
C PRO A 103 -5.22 10.93 19.40
N PRO A 104 -4.76 9.68 19.25
CA PRO A 104 -4.38 9.09 17.96
C PRO A 104 -5.46 9.22 16.89
N PHE A 105 -6.70 8.98 17.29
CA PHE A 105 -7.87 9.14 16.43
C PHE A 105 -7.99 10.54 15.82
N ILE A 106 -7.80 11.60 16.62
CA ILE A 106 -7.91 13.00 16.15
C ILE A 106 -6.74 13.34 15.23
N ALA A 107 -5.51 12.98 15.62
CA ALA A 107 -4.32 13.25 14.84
C ALA A 107 -4.42 12.58 13.45
N THR A 108 -4.80 11.30 13.42
CA THR A 108 -4.87 10.54 12.16
C THR A 108 -6.06 10.90 11.29
N LEU A 109 -7.17 11.37 11.85
CA LEU A 109 -8.27 11.96 11.07
C LEU A 109 -7.83 13.25 10.36
N GLY A 110 -7.07 14.10 11.05
CA GLY A 110 -6.51 15.32 10.46
C GLY A 110 -5.58 14.99 9.30
N THR A 111 -4.61 14.11 9.51
CA THR A 111 -3.66 13.71 8.45
C THR A 111 -4.32 12.91 7.33
N MET A 112 -5.37 12.14 7.61
CA MET A 112 -6.21 11.49 6.60
C MET A 112 -6.79 12.52 5.62
N THR A 113 -7.34 13.62 6.16
CA THR A 113 -7.93 14.69 5.34
C THR A 113 -6.87 15.40 4.51
N VAL A 114 -5.71 15.71 5.11
CA VAL A 114 -4.57 16.32 4.42
C VAL A 114 -4.07 15.42 3.29
N ALA A 115 -3.83 14.13 3.57
CA ALA A 115 -3.38 13.16 2.56
C ALA A 115 -4.37 13.04 1.40
N ARG A 116 -5.68 13.04 1.68
CA ARG A 116 -6.72 13.04 0.66
C ARG A 116 -6.70 14.31 -0.18
N GLY A 117 -6.52 15.46 0.44
CA GLY A 117 -6.38 16.75 -0.26
C GLY A 117 -5.15 16.76 -1.17
N ILE A 118 -4.00 16.28 -0.70
CA ILE A 118 -2.78 16.14 -1.53
C ILE A 118 -3.04 15.20 -2.72
N ALA A 119 -3.68 14.04 -2.50
CA ALA A 119 -4.01 13.11 -3.57
C ALA A 119 -4.85 13.75 -4.68
N GLN A 120 -5.76 14.63 -4.34
CA GLN A 120 -6.57 15.37 -5.30
C GLN A 120 -5.78 16.46 -6.01
N LEU A 121 -5.00 17.24 -5.27
CA LEU A 121 -4.31 18.43 -5.80
C LEU A 121 -3.10 18.10 -6.66
N VAL A 122 -2.39 17.00 -6.39
CA VAL A 122 -1.11 16.66 -7.04
C VAL A 122 -1.24 16.53 -8.56
N ASN A 123 -2.38 16.15 -9.07
CA ASN A 123 -2.70 16.10 -10.51
C ASN A 123 -3.86 17.04 -10.91
N GLY A 124 -4.12 18.08 -10.14
CA GLY A 124 -5.13 19.08 -10.43
C GLY A 124 -6.56 18.52 -10.46
N ASN A 125 -6.87 17.53 -9.64
CA ASN A 125 -8.17 16.83 -9.59
C ASN A 125 -8.50 15.97 -10.83
N TYR A 126 -7.54 15.72 -11.71
CA TYR A 126 -7.70 14.86 -12.89
C TYR A 126 -7.11 13.47 -12.65
N ASN A 127 -7.60 12.50 -13.40
CA ASN A 127 -6.98 11.19 -13.48
C ASN A 127 -5.57 11.30 -14.08
N THR A 128 -4.67 10.42 -13.68
CA THR A 128 -3.32 10.36 -14.26
C THR A 128 -3.37 9.66 -15.63
N ASP A 129 -2.51 10.10 -16.54
CA ASP A 129 -2.23 9.38 -17.78
C ASP A 129 -1.55 8.04 -17.50
N SER A 130 -1.34 7.26 -18.55
CA SER A 130 -0.59 6.00 -18.42
C SER A 130 0.84 6.27 -17.94
N ILE A 131 1.28 5.56 -16.92
CA ILE A 131 2.65 5.62 -16.40
C ILE A 131 3.70 5.16 -17.43
N MET A 132 3.26 4.48 -18.50
CA MET A 132 4.13 4.02 -19.59
C MET A 132 4.36 5.08 -20.67
N LYS A 133 3.75 6.26 -20.55
CA LYS A 133 3.79 7.30 -21.61
C LYS A 133 5.21 7.82 -21.87
N PHE A 134 5.99 8.10 -20.84
CA PHE A 134 7.34 8.67 -20.94
C PHE A 134 8.46 7.67 -20.68
N TYR A 135 8.21 6.64 -19.90
CA TYR A 135 9.21 5.64 -19.48
C TYR A 135 8.70 4.21 -19.73
N PRO A 136 8.38 3.82 -20.98
CA PRO A 136 7.70 2.55 -21.25
C PRO A 136 8.51 1.33 -20.78
N GLU A 137 9.81 1.28 -21.07
CA GLU A 137 10.66 0.14 -20.69
C GLU A 137 10.85 0.04 -19.17
N ALA A 138 11.15 1.17 -18.51
CA ALA A 138 11.33 1.20 -17.07
C ALA A 138 10.02 0.92 -16.32
N ALA A 139 8.89 1.44 -16.80
CA ALA A 139 7.58 1.16 -16.23
C ALA A 139 7.14 -0.30 -16.45
N GLN A 140 7.46 -0.87 -17.63
CA GLN A 140 7.21 -2.29 -17.90
C GLN A 140 8.08 -3.20 -17.02
N THR A 141 9.35 -2.86 -16.84
CA THR A 141 10.26 -3.58 -15.95
C THR A 141 9.76 -3.52 -14.50
N PHE A 142 9.38 -2.33 -14.02
CA PHE A 142 8.80 -2.16 -12.69
C PHE A 142 7.54 -3.03 -12.51
N LYS A 143 6.64 -3.01 -13.47
CA LYS A 143 5.42 -3.83 -13.47
C LYS A 143 5.74 -5.32 -13.50
N ASN A 144 6.72 -5.73 -14.29
CA ASN A 144 7.15 -7.11 -14.37
C ASN A 144 7.76 -7.60 -13.06
N VAL A 145 8.51 -6.76 -12.35
CA VAL A 145 9.11 -7.12 -11.05
C VAL A 145 8.07 -7.16 -9.92
N PHE A 146 7.30 -6.09 -9.76
CA PHE A 146 6.43 -5.93 -8.58
C PHE A 146 5.03 -6.51 -8.74
N TYR A 147 4.49 -6.55 -9.95
CA TYR A 147 3.13 -7.02 -10.19
C TYR A 147 3.05 -8.41 -10.78
N TYR A 148 3.85 -8.71 -11.81
CA TYR A 148 3.86 -10.02 -12.46
C TYR A 148 4.95 -10.95 -11.94
N GLY A 149 6.00 -10.43 -11.35
CA GLY A 149 7.19 -11.18 -10.93
C GLY A 149 6.86 -12.26 -9.92
N LYS A 150 7.44 -13.43 -10.13
CA LYS A 150 7.36 -14.58 -9.23
C LYS A 150 8.77 -15.04 -8.90
N THR A 151 9.00 -15.29 -7.63
CA THR A 151 10.22 -15.92 -7.13
C THR A 151 9.81 -17.14 -6.30
N LEU A 152 10.39 -18.29 -6.59
CA LEU A 152 10.06 -19.58 -5.93
C LEU A 152 8.54 -19.91 -5.98
N GLY A 153 7.86 -19.57 -7.09
CA GLY A 153 6.43 -19.85 -7.27
C GLY A 153 5.46 -18.84 -6.63
N LEU A 154 5.94 -17.93 -5.78
CA LEU A 154 5.12 -16.88 -5.15
C LEU A 154 5.38 -15.52 -5.81
N TYR A 155 4.36 -14.66 -5.81
CA TYR A 155 4.49 -13.28 -6.28
C TYR A 155 5.43 -12.47 -5.40
N ASN A 156 6.24 -11.61 -6.02
CA ASN A 156 7.25 -10.81 -5.32
C ASN A 156 6.63 -9.90 -4.25
N GLY A 157 5.41 -9.41 -4.46
CA GLY A 157 4.67 -8.65 -3.44
C GLY A 157 4.42 -9.44 -2.15
N ILE A 158 4.20 -10.76 -2.23
CA ILE A 158 4.03 -11.62 -1.05
C ILE A 158 5.37 -11.79 -0.34
N TRP A 159 6.47 -11.97 -1.07
CA TRP A 159 7.81 -12.01 -0.48
C TRP A 159 8.16 -10.72 0.26
N ILE A 160 7.82 -9.56 -0.32
CA ILE A 160 7.99 -8.28 0.35
C ILE A 160 7.18 -8.23 1.64
N ALA A 161 5.92 -8.69 1.65
CA ALA A 161 5.10 -8.76 2.85
C ALA A 161 5.71 -9.67 3.92
N ILE A 162 6.21 -10.85 3.55
CA ILE A 162 6.86 -11.80 4.46
C ILE A 162 8.15 -11.19 5.05
N ILE A 163 8.99 -10.59 4.22
CA ILE A 163 10.24 -9.95 4.67
C ILE A 163 9.93 -8.82 5.65
N LEU A 164 8.97 -7.96 5.31
CA LEU A 164 8.54 -6.88 6.20
C LEU A 164 8.00 -7.43 7.52
N TRP A 165 7.18 -8.48 7.48
CA TRP A 165 6.68 -9.12 8.70
C TRP A 165 7.81 -9.64 9.59
N ILE A 166 8.79 -10.35 9.02
CA ILE A 166 9.95 -10.85 9.77
C ILE A 166 10.76 -9.69 10.37
N VAL A 167 11.07 -8.66 9.57
CA VAL A 167 11.84 -7.49 10.02
C VAL A 167 11.11 -6.77 11.15
N PHE A 168 9.84 -6.48 10.97
CA PHE A 168 9.05 -5.80 12.00
C PHE A 168 8.93 -6.64 13.27
N THR A 169 8.67 -7.95 13.14
CA THR A 169 8.56 -8.85 14.29
C THR A 169 9.88 -8.99 15.06
N SER A 170 11.01 -9.07 14.34
CA SER A 170 12.32 -9.23 14.97
C SER A 170 12.87 -7.94 15.58
N VAL A 171 12.49 -6.78 15.05
CA VAL A 171 13.04 -5.47 15.49
C VAL A 171 12.11 -4.78 16.49
N LEU A 172 10.78 -4.82 16.28
CA LEU A 172 9.84 -4.03 17.07
C LEU A 172 9.20 -4.80 18.23
N LEU A 173 9.04 -6.13 18.17
CA LEU A 173 8.48 -6.89 19.28
C LEU A 173 9.42 -7.02 20.50
N PRO A 174 10.76 -7.01 20.35
CA PRO A 174 11.67 -7.01 21.50
C PRO A 174 11.79 -5.66 22.22
N LEU A 175 11.26 -4.58 21.66
CA LEU A 175 11.27 -3.22 22.24
C LEU A 175 10.00 -2.96 23.06
#